data_344627e3d3e5a56403d5232037232d01
#
_entry.id   344627e3d3e5a56403d5232037232d01
#
_cell.length_a   1.000
_cell.length_b   1.000
_cell.length_c   1.000
_cell.angle_alpha   90.00
_cell.angle_beta   90.00
_cell.angle_gamma   90.00
#
_symmetry.space_group_name_H-M   'P 1'
#
loop_
_entity.id
_entity.type
_entity.pdbx_description
1 polymer ?
#
loop_
_entity_poly.entity_id
_entity_poly.type
_entity_poly.pdbx_seq_one_letter_code
_entity_poly.pdbx_strand_id
1 'polypeptide(L)'
;SMSEDDWDSIMAVHLKGTFGPTHHAAVYWRNKAKAGEETYGRVINTSSPSGIYGNIGQSNYGAAKAGIAAFTVITAMELAKYNVTVNALVPAALSRMTAGLVGMDNLSDEQKEAMSPRWQAVTAAWLCSEEAAKVTGRCFDVRGDQIGISEGWVLGPTGTQPEDPQDLGPLM
;
A
#
# COMPACT_ATOMS: atom_id res chain seq x y z
N SER A 1 -20.93 -14.14 -9.24
CA SER A 1 -20.30 -12.99 -9.89
C SER A 1 -20.43 -11.80 -8.97
N MET A 2 -19.44 -10.92 -8.95
CA MET A 2 -19.44 -9.68 -8.17
C MET A 2 -20.52 -8.73 -8.72
N SER A 3 -21.35 -8.15 -7.84
CA SER A 3 -22.32 -7.12 -8.19
C SER A 3 -21.68 -5.72 -8.23
N GLU A 4 -22.38 -4.74 -8.78
CA GLU A 4 -21.97 -3.34 -8.75
C GLU A 4 -21.97 -2.80 -7.30
N ASP A 5 -22.94 -3.19 -6.49
CA ASP A 5 -23.01 -2.85 -5.07
C ASP A 5 -21.81 -3.40 -4.27
N ASP A 6 -21.36 -4.64 -4.58
CA ASP A 6 -20.15 -5.21 -3.97
C ASP A 6 -18.89 -4.39 -4.35
N TRP A 7 -18.83 -3.95 -5.62
CA TRP A 7 -17.77 -3.10 -6.10
C TRP A 7 -17.74 -1.76 -5.38
N ASP A 8 -18.86 -1.04 -5.38
CA ASP A 8 -18.98 0.29 -4.80
C ASP A 8 -18.73 0.29 -3.30
N SER A 9 -19.25 -0.71 -2.58
CA SER A 9 -19.02 -0.86 -1.14
C SER A 9 -17.55 -1.00 -0.81
N ILE A 10 -16.81 -1.83 -1.53
CA ILE A 10 -15.38 -2.04 -1.31
C ILE A 10 -14.58 -0.78 -1.67
N MET A 11 -14.89 -0.11 -2.78
CA MET A 11 -14.25 1.14 -3.16
C MET A 11 -14.50 2.24 -2.13
N ALA A 12 -15.73 2.36 -1.64
CA ALA A 12 -16.11 3.33 -0.62
C ALA A 12 -15.37 3.09 0.70
N VAL A 13 -15.35 1.85 1.19
CA VAL A 13 -14.73 1.51 2.48
C VAL A 13 -13.20 1.62 2.40
N HIS A 14 -12.57 1.04 1.39
CA HIS A 14 -11.11 0.94 1.35
C HIS A 14 -10.46 2.17 0.71
N LEU A 15 -10.79 2.51 -0.53
CA LEU A 15 -10.10 3.58 -1.25
C LEU A 15 -10.56 4.96 -0.75
N LYS A 16 -11.85 5.22 -0.76
CA LYS A 16 -12.39 6.49 -0.28
C LYS A 16 -12.20 6.66 1.23
N GLY A 17 -12.30 5.56 2.00
CA GLY A 17 -12.04 5.54 3.44
C GLY A 17 -10.58 5.86 3.79
N THR A 18 -9.61 5.55 2.91
CA THR A 18 -8.21 5.97 3.06
C THR A 18 -8.00 7.43 2.64
N PHE A 19 -8.67 7.86 1.56
CA PHE A 19 -8.61 9.24 1.09
C PHE A 19 -9.09 10.24 2.14
N GLY A 20 -10.21 9.99 2.80
CA GLY A 20 -10.84 10.95 3.73
C GLY A 20 -9.91 11.44 4.85
N PRO A 21 -9.39 10.56 5.72
CA PRO A 21 -8.44 10.94 6.77
C PRO A 21 -7.18 11.60 6.23
N THR A 22 -6.60 11.06 5.14
CA THR A 22 -5.39 11.59 4.52
C THR A 22 -5.62 13.01 4.00
N HIS A 23 -6.77 13.27 3.35
CA HIS A 23 -7.15 14.60 2.86
C HIS A 23 -7.22 15.63 4.00
N HIS A 24 -7.92 15.31 5.09
CA HIS A 24 -8.06 16.24 6.21
C HIS A 24 -6.71 16.50 6.90
N ALA A 25 -5.90 15.49 7.10
CA ALA A 25 -4.55 15.64 7.64
C ALA A 25 -3.65 16.48 6.71
N ALA A 26 -3.69 16.24 5.40
CA ALA A 26 -2.93 17.01 4.42
C ALA A 26 -3.32 18.50 4.42
N VAL A 27 -4.62 18.80 4.52
CA VAL A 27 -5.10 20.20 4.63
C VAL A 27 -4.56 20.87 5.90
N TYR A 28 -4.58 20.14 7.03
CA TYR A 28 -4.05 20.65 8.30
C TYR A 28 -2.56 20.99 8.19
N TRP A 29 -1.72 20.07 7.77
CA TRP A 29 -0.27 20.29 7.67
C TRP A 29 0.08 21.37 6.63
N ARG A 30 -0.60 21.38 5.48
CA ARG A 30 -0.44 22.44 4.48
C ARG A 30 -0.74 23.82 5.05
N ASN A 31 -1.80 23.96 5.84
CA ASN A 31 -2.18 25.24 6.42
C ASN A 31 -1.17 25.68 7.48
N LYS A 32 -0.70 24.77 8.34
CA LYS A 32 0.39 25.03 9.29
C LYS A 32 1.66 25.54 8.58
N ALA A 33 2.11 24.82 7.57
CA ALA A 33 3.31 25.19 6.82
C ALA A 33 3.17 26.58 6.13
N LYS A 34 1.97 26.88 5.59
CA LYS A 34 1.68 28.21 5.02
C LYS A 34 1.66 29.32 6.07
N ALA A 35 1.35 29.02 7.31
CA ALA A 35 1.43 29.95 8.43
C ALA A 35 2.88 30.13 8.96
N GLY A 36 3.86 29.46 8.36
CA GLY A 36 5.25 29.49 8.82
C GLY A 36 5.52 28.61 10.05
N GLU A 37 4.58 27.76 10.42
CA GLU A 37 4.72 26.84 11.54
C GLU A 37 5.46 25.56 11.09
N GLU A 38 6.26 25.02 12.01
CA GLU A 38 6.93 23.72 11.79
C GLU A 38 5.89 22.60 11.68
N THR A 39 6.12 21.71 10.72
CA THR A 39 5.28 20.54 10.48
C THR A 39 6.10 19.25 10.60
N TYR A 40 5.48 18.23 11.16
CA TYR A 40 6.00 16.87 11.26
C TYR A 40 4.83 15.91 11.06
N GLY A 41 4.59 15.52 9.81
CA GLY A 41 3.48 14.64 9.46
C GLY A 41 3.94 13.25 9.05
N ARG A 42 3.20 12.23 9.48
CA ARG A 42 3.43 10.83 9.10
C ARG A 42 2.10 10.21 8.75
N VAL A 43 1.97 9.73 7.52
CA VAL A 43 0.80 9.00 7.02
C VAL A 43 1.24 7.58 6.71
N ILE A 44 0.53 6.60 7.27
CA ILE A 44 0.74 5.19 6.99
C ILE A 44 -0.58 4.62 6.49
N ASN A 45 -0.66 4.36 5.21
CA ASN A 45 -1.80 3.71 4.57
C ASN A 45 -1.67 2.19 4.66
N THR A 46 -2.76 1.47 4.43
CA THR A 46 -2.76 0.01 4.40
C THR A 46 -3.25 -0.51 3.06
N SER A 47 -2.32 -1.00 2.24
CA SER A 47 -2.60 -1.72 1.01
C SER A 47 -2.79 -3.22 1.30
N SER A 48 -2.49 -4.09 0.34
CA SER A 48 -2.61 -5.55 0.48
C SER A 48 -1.76 -6.25 -0.59
N PRO A 49 -1.26 -7.46 -0.34
CA PRO A 49 -0.70 -8.30 -1.38
C PRO A 49 -1.64 -8.48 -2.58
N SER A 50 -2.96 -8.52 -2.35
CA SER A 50 -3.97 -8.58 -3.42
C SER A 50 -3.96 -7.37 -4.34
N GLY A 51 -3.59 -6.19 -3.83
CA GLY A 51 -3.45 -4.97 -4.63
C GLY A 51 -2.12 -4.85 -5.36
N ILE A 52 -1.07 -5.49 -4.85
CA ILE A 52 0.27 -5.44 -5.45
C ILE A 52 0.49 -6.58 -6.45
N TYR A 53 0.10 -7.80 -6.07
CA TYR A 53 0.39 -9.03 -6.83
C TYR A 53 -0.84 -9.64 -7.48
N GLY A 54 -2.02 -9.14 -7.16
CA GLY A 54 -3.30 -9.71 -7.57
C GLY A 54 -3.74 -10.89 -6.71
N ASN A 55 -5.05 -11.14 -6.69
CA ASN A 55 -5.63 -12.34 -6.07
C ASN A 55 -6.95 -12.70 -6.77
N ILE A 56 -7.09 -13.96 -7.16
CA ILE A 56 -8.28 -14.45 -7.86
C ILE A 56 -9.52 -14.26 -6.99
N GLY A 57 -10.60 -13.77 -7.58
CA GLY A 57 -11.88 -13.53 -6.89
C GLY A 57 -11.95 -12.22 -6.10
N GLN A 58 -10.91 -11.41 -6.11
CA GLN A 58 -10.82 -10.15 -5.37
C GLN A 58 -10.59 -8.93 -6.28
N SER A 59 -11.22 -8.87 -7.45
CA SER A 59 -10.98 -7.78 -8.41
C SER A 59 -11.34 -6.40 -7.85
N ASN A 60 -12.43 -6.27 -7.09
CA ASN A 60 -12.80 -5.02 -6.40
C ASN A 60 -11.82 -4.67 -5.27
N TYR A 61 -11.54 -5.62 -4.39
CA TYR A 61 -10.62 -5.41 -3.27
C TYR A 61 -9.19 -5.16 -3.75
N GLY A 62 -8.70 -5.95 -4.71
CA GLY A 62 -7.40 -5.75 -5.35
C GLY A 62 -7.28 -4.39 -6.00
N ALA A 63 -8.30 -3.95 -6.77
CA ALA A 63 -8.34 -2.63 -7.39
C ALA A 63 -8.28 -1.51 -6.34
N ALA A 64 -9.09 -1.59 -5.28
CA ALA A 64 -9.09 -0.61 -4.20
C ALA A 64 -7.72 -0.54 -3.50
N LYS A 65 -7.10 -1.68 -3.21
CA LYS A 65 -5.79 -1.76 -2.54
C LYS A 65 -4.63 -1.34 -3.44
N ALA A 66 -4.68 -1.60 -4.74
CA ALA A 66 -3.76 -1.04 -5.73
C ALA A 66 -3.91 0.49 -5.82
N GLY A 67 -5.15 0.98 -5.81
CA GLY A 67 -5.45 2.42 -5.73
C GLY A 67 -4.85 3.08 -4.50
N ILE A 68 -4.86 2.43 -3.33
CA ILE A 68 -4.20 2.93 -2.11
C ILE A 68 -2.69 2.99 -2.27
N ALA A 69 -2.06 2.02 -2.90
CA ALA A 69 -0.62 2.05 -3.17
C ALA A 69 -0.24 3.22 -4.09
N ALA A 70 -0.96 3.40 -5.20
CA ALA A 70 -0.77 4.54 -6.11
C ALA A 70 -1.04 5.89 -5.41
N PHE A 71 -2.13 5.99 -4.65
CA PHE A 71 -2.47 7.16 -3.84
C PHE A 71 -1.36 7.52 -2.85
N THR A 72 -0.74 6.51 -2.21
CA THR A 72 0.38 6.70 -1.30
C THR A 72 1.59 7.34 -1.99
N VAL A 73 1.97 6.84 -3.17
CA VAL A 73 3.11 7.37 -3.94
C VAL A 73 2.86 8.81 -4.38
N ILE A 74 1.66 9.09 -4.90
CA ILE A 74 1.29 10.44 -5.40
C ILE A 74 1.26 11.44 -4.24
N THR A 75 0.56 11.11 -3.16
CA THR A 75 0.47 12.00 -1.99
C THR A 75 1.80 12.21 -1.29
N ALA A 76 2.70 11.23 -1.32
CA ALA A 76 4.06 11.39 -0.83
C ALA A 76 4.81 12.51 -1.57
N MET A 77 4.71 12.53 -2.91
CA MET A 77 5.32 13.60 -3.72
C MET A 77 4.68 14.97 -3.46
N GLU A 78 3.35 15.02 -3.33
CA GLU A 78 2.61 16.27 -3.09
C GLU A 78 2.89 16.89 -1.72
N LEU A 79 3.07 16.04 -0.69
CA LEU A 79 3.20 16.47 0.70
C LEU A 79 4.65 16.60 1.19
N ALA A 80 5.64 16.16 0.43
CA ALA A 80 7.05 16.23 0.80
C ALA A 80 7.50 17.66 1.17
N LYS A 81 7.04 18.68 0.44
CA LYS A 81 7.33 20.08 0.70
C LYS A 81 6.78 20.61 2.03
N TYR A 82 5.92 19.88 2.69
CA TYR A 82 5.35 20.20 3.99
C TYR A 82 5.91 19.33 5.11
N ASN A 83 7.06 18.67 4.90
CA ASN A 83 7.67 17.74 5.86
C ASN A 83 6.72 16.64 6.33
N VAL A 84 5.92 16.11 5.39
CA VAL A 84 5.00 14.99 5.61
C VAL A 84 5.45 13.81 4.80
N THR A 85 5.69 12.68 5.45
CA THR A 85 5.94 11.41 4.76
C THR A 85 4.65 10.61 4.62
N VAL A 86 4.51 9.92 3.51
CA VAL A 86 3.36 9.04 3.23
C VAL A 86 3.88 7.70 2.75
N ASN A 87 3.60 6.64 3.49
CA ASN A 87 4.00 5.28 3.16
C ASN A 87 2.80 4.33 3.28
N ALA A 88 2.92 3.13 2.76
CA ALA A 88 1.92 2.09 2.92
C ALA A 88 2.51 0.81 3.49
N LEU A 89 1.75 0.12 4.33
CA LEU A 89 1.98 -1.27 4.68
C LEU A 89 1.21 -2.18 3.71
N VAL A 90 1.83 -3.28 3.36
CA VAL A 90 1.27 -4.39 2.59
C VAL A 90 1.31 -5.63 3.48
N PRO A 91 0.34 -5.77 4.42
CA PRO A 91 0.43 -6.74 5.49
C PRO A 91 0.04 -8.15 5.05
N ALA A 92 0.82 -9.14 5.47
CA ALA A 92 0.43 -10.53 5.49
C ALA A 92 0.73 -11.10 6.89
N ALA A 93 -0.31 -11.40 7.66
CA ALA A 93 -0.18 -11.87 9.04
C ALA A 93 -1.28 -12.87 9.38
N LEU A 94 -1.01 -13.73 10.36
CA LEU A 94 -2.01 -14.60 10.93
C LEU A 94 -2.95 -13.77 11.82
N SER A 95 -4.22 -13.76 11.47
CA SER A 95 -5.26 -13.05 12.21
C SER A 95 -6.55 -13.88 12.21
N ARG A 96 -7.56 -13.46 12.96
CA ARG A 96 -8.88 -14.10 12.90
C ARG A 96 -9.49 -14.16 11.50
N MET A 97 -9.16 -13.18 10.65
CA MET A 97 -9.64 -13.13 9.26
C MET A 97 -8.90 -14.08 8.33
N THR A 98 -7.64 -14.42 8.64
CA THR A 98 -6.77 -15.26 7.82
C THR A 98 -6.62 -16.68 8.33
N ALA A 99 -7.04 -16.95 9.57
CA ALA A 99 -6.89 -18.26 10.22
C ALA A 99 -7.62 -19.40 9.49
N GLY A 100 -8.68 -19.10 8.73
CA GLY A 100 -9.41 -20.10 7.92
C GLY A 100 -8.89 -20.28 6.49
N LEU A 101 -7.78 -19.64 6.12
CA LEU A 101 -7.19 -19.83 4.79
C LEU A 101 -6.41 -21.13 4.71
N VAL A 102 -6.42 -21.75 3.52
CA VAL A 102 -5.71 -23.01 3.26
C VAL A 102 -4.25 -22.93 3.70
N GLY A 103 -3.82 -23.90 4.50
CA GLY A 103 -2.44 -23.98 5.00
C GLY A 103 -2.18 -23.30 6.34
N MET A 104 -3.19 -22.61 6.94
CA MET A 104 -3.05 -21.94 8.24
C MET A 104 -3.51 -22.79 9.45
N ASP A 105 -4.15 -23.93 9.20
CA ASP A 105 -4.81 -24.71 10.27
C ASP A 105 -3.84 -25.55 11.13
N ASN A 106 -2.61 -25.82 10.63
CA ASN A 106 -1.65 -26.72 11.30
C ASN A 106 -0.28 -26.07 11.57
N LEU A 107 -0.26 -24.77 11.81
CA LEU A 107 0.99 -24.06 12.11
C LEU A 107 1.49 -24.38 13.52
N SER A 108 2.80 -24.59 13.66
CA SER A 108 3.45 -24.65 14.99
C SER A 108 3.36 -23.28 15.70
N ASP A 109 3.59 -23.28 17.01
CA ASP A 109 3.57 -22.03 17.77
C ASP A 109 4.67 -21.07 17.31
N GLU A 110 5.83 -21.58 16.87
CA GLU A 110 6.91 -20.77 16.27
C GLU A 110 6.45 -20.14 14.94
N GLN A 111 5.76 -20.89 14.09
CA GLN A 111 5.21 -20.38 12.83
C GLN A 111 4.12 -19.34 13.05
N LYS A 112 3.26 -19.54 14.06
CA LYS A 112 2.24 -18.55 14.46
C LYS A 112 2.88 -17.25 14.95
N GLU A 113 3.94 -17.36 15.76
CA GLU A 113 4.67 -16.20 16.26
C GLU A 113 5.41 -15.48 15.12
N ALA A 114 6.06 -16.19 14.21
CA ALA A 114 6.70 -15.63 13.02
C ALA A 114 5.71 -14.89 12.12
N MET A 115 4.43 -15.31 12.10
CA MET A 115 3.33 -14.67 11.34
C MET A 115 2.48 -13.73 12.19
N SER A 116 2.94 -13.38 13.39
CA SER A 116 2.20 -12.49 14.30
C SER A 116 1.94 -11.11 13.68
N PRO A 117 0.73 -10.53 13.84
CA PRO A 117 0.45 -9.16 13.38
C PRO A 117 1.27 -8.09 14.10
N ARG A 118 1.98 -8.41 15.19
CA ARG A 118 2.88 -7.47 15.88
C ARG A 118 3.96 -6.89 14.98
N TRP A 119 4.41 -7.64 13.98
CA TRP A 119 5.44 -7.20 13.03
C TRP A 119 5.00 -5.99 12.21
N GLN A 120 3.70 -5.87 11.93
CA GLN A 120 3.14 -4.69 11.29
C GLN A 120 3.30 -3.45 12.18
N ALA A 121 3.10 -3.62 13.50
CA ALA A 121 3.24 -2.53 14.46
C ALA A 121 4.70 -2.05 14.58
N VAL A 122 5.67 -2.96 14.51
CA VAL A 122 7.11 -2.61 14.52
C VAL A 122 7.44 -1.69 13.33
N THR A 123 7.04 -2.08 12.12
CA THR A 123 7.27 -1.28 10.91
C THR A 123 6.54 0.07 10.98
N ALA A 124 5.27 0.07 11.43
CA ALA A 124 4.50 1.29 11.59
C ALA A 124 5.14 2.25 12.60
N ALA A 125 5.59 1.75 13.74
CA ALA A 125 6.25 2.56 14.77
C ALA A 125 7.54 3.19 14.26
N TRP A 126 8.35 2.41 13.53
CA TRP A 126 9.58 2.93 12.92
C TRP A 126 9.26 4.02 11.88
N LEU A 127 8.26 3.82 11.01
CA LEU A 127 7.83 4.82 10.03
C LEU A 127 7.33 6.13 10.67
N CYS A 128 6.88 6.08 11.92
CA CYS A 128 6.49 7.27 12.68
C CYS A 128 7.68 7.98 13.35
N SER A 129 8.85 7.36 13.41
CA SER A 129 10.05 7.90 14.07
C SER A 129 10.77 8.96 13.22
N GLU A 130 11.70 9.68 13.85
CA GLU A 130 12.59 10.63 13.17
C GLU A 130 13.59 9.92 12.25
N GLU A 131 13.99 8.69 12.57
CA GLU A 131 14.89 7.88 11.73
C GLU A 131 14.31 7.67 10.33
N ALA A 132 12.97 7.54 10.20
CA ALA A 132 12.28 7.39 8.94
C ALA A 132 11.90 8.71 8.27
N ALA A 133 12.41 9.85 8.71
CA ALA A 133 12.03 11.18 8.21
C ALA A 133 12.22 11.38 6.70
N LYS A 134 13.12 10.62 6.08
CA LYS A 134 13.39 10.66 4.63
C LYS A 134 12.75 9.52 3.85
N VAL A 135 12.02 8.63 4.54
CA VAL A 135 11.37 7.48 3.93
C VAL A 135 9.94 7.85 3.57
N THR A 136 9.67 7.97 2.29
CA THR A 136 8.34 8.37 1.77
C THR A 136 8.05 7.75 0.41
N GLY A 137 6.78 7.54 0.09
CA GLY A 137 6.33 6.97 -1.17
C GLY A 137 6.63 5.48 -1.33
N ARG A 138 6.78 4.74 -0.21
CA ARG A 138 7.12 3.31 -0.24
C ARG A 138 5.98 2.44 0.24
N CYS A 139 5.88 1.25 -0.35
CA CYS A 139 4.99 0.19 0.08
C CYS A 139 5.82 -0.91 0.74
N PHE A 140 5.66 -1.08 2.06
CA PHE A 140 6.39 -2.07 2.85
C PHE A 140 5.60 -3.37 2.90
N ASP A 141 6.09 -4.39 2.21
CA ASP A 141 5.55 -5.75 2.26
C ASP A 141 6.06 -6.42 3.53
N VAL A 142 5.17 -6.59 4.51
CA VAL A 142 5.49 -7.16 5.82
C VAL A 142 4.77 -8.50 5.96
N ARG A 143 5.52 -9.58 5.85
CA ARG A 143 5.03 -10.97 5.91
C ARG A 143 5.54 -11.64 7.18
N GLY A 144 4.76 -11.51 8.24
CA GLY A 144 5.24 -11.95 9.54
C GLY A 144 6.53 -11.21 9.91
N ASP A 145 7.58 -11.93 10.26
CA ASP A 145 8.90 -11.42 10.64
C ASP A 145 9.78 -10.97 9.45
N GLN A 146 9.29 -11.11 8.22
CA GLN A 146 10.01 -10.67 7.03
C GLN A 146 9.47 -9.32 6.54
N ILE A 147 10.38 -8.47 6.06
CA ILE A 147 10.06 -7.16 5.49
C ILE A 147 10.77 -6.97 4.15
N GLY A 148 10.03 -6.40 3.20
CA GLY A 148 10.54 -5.99 1.89
C GLY A 148 9.90 -4.69 1.43
N ILE A 149 10.36 -4.16 0.31
CA ILE A 149 9.74 -3.02 -0.36
C ILE A 149 9.16 -3.50 -1.70
N SER A 150 7.86 -3.24 -1.90
CA SER A 150 7.22 -3.44 -3.20
C SER A 150 7.54 -2.23 -4.08
N GLU A 151 8.35 -2.44 -5.12
CA GLU A 151 8.82 -1.33 -5.96
C GLU A 151 7.77 -0.82 -6.96
N GLY A 152 6.67 -1.55 -7.12
CA GLY A 152 5.58 -1.19 -8.02
C GLY A 152 5.89 -1.53 -9.48
N TRP A 153 5.26 -0.78 -10.40
CA TRP A 153 5.46 -0.95 -11.82
C TRP A 153 6.77 -0.33 -12.26
N VAL A 154 7.65 -1.14 -12.83
CA VAL A 154 8.94 -0.73 -13.38
C VAL A 154 8.86 -0.86 -14.89
N LEU A 155 9.36 0.14 -15.62
CA LEU A 155 9.47 0.06 -17.07
C LEU A 155 10.45 -1.05 -17.44
N GLY A 156 9.95 -2.06 -18.13
CA GLY A 156 10.77 -3.17 -18.64
C GLY A 156 11.61 -2.76 -19.86
N PRO A 157 12.19 -3.74 -20.57
CA PRO A 157 12.89 -3.49 -21.82
C PRO A 157 12.01 -2.69 -22.80
N THR A 158 12.60 -1.73 -23.48
CA THR A 158 11.92 -0.89 -24.46
C THR A 158 12.47 -1.14 -25.86
N GLY A 159 11.62 -1.00 -26.86
CA GLY A 159 11.99 -1.07 -28.29
C GLY A 159 11.28 0.03 -29.07
N THR A 160 11.67 0.20 -30.32
CA THR A 160 10.95 1.08 -31.25
C THR A 160 9.68 0.39 -31.71
N GLN A 161 8.54 1.04 -31.53
CA GLN A 161 7.26 0.51 -31.98
C GLN A 161 7.25 0.40 -33.52
N PRO A 162 6.91 -0.75 -34.11
CA PRO A 162 6.76 -0.90 -35.53
C PRO A 162 5.49 -0.19 -36.03
N GLU A 163 5.47 0.17 -37.32
CA GLU A 163 4.26 0.75 -37.94
C GLU A 163 3.21 -0.34 -38.22
N ASP A 164 3.66 -1.57 -38.54
CA ASP A 164 2.77 -2.70 -38.79
C ASP A 164 2.52 -3.47 -37.47
N PRO A 165 1.25 -3.66 -37.04
CA PRO A 165 0.92 -4.45 -35.86
C PRO A 165 1.42 -5.90 -35.89
N GLN A 166 1.61 -6.49 -37.10
CA GLN A 166 2.11 -7.86 -37.26
C GLN A 166 3.56 -8.00 -36.80
N ASP A 167 4.35 -6.93 -36.85
CA ASP A 167 5.76 -6.90 -36.45
C ASP A 167 5.96 -6.68 -34.95
N LEU A 168 4.85 -6.44 -34.19
CA LEU A 168 4.94 -6.21 -32.75
C LEU A 168 5.26 -7.48 -31.95
N GLY A 169 4.76 -8.63 -32.40
CA GLY A 169 4.94 -9.91 -31.70
C GLY A 169 6.40 -10.27 -31.40
N PRO A 170 7.34 -10.14 -32.33
CA PRO A 170 8.76 -10.44 -32.11
C PRO A 170 9.48 -9.52 -31.11
N LEU A 171 8.88 -8.35 -30.76
CA LEU A 171 9.44 -7.37 -29.82
C LEU A 171 9.01 -7.59 -28.38
N MET A 172 7.92 -8.39 -28.15
CA MET A 172 7.36 -8.66 -26.83
C MET A 172 7.77 -10.03 -26.30
#